data_b96560fbe8f63437e0e91119b3215fee
#
_entry.id   b96560fbe8f63437e0e91119b3215fee
#
_cell.length_a   1.000
_cell.length_b   1.000
_cell.length_c   1.000
_cell.angle_alpha   90.00
_cell.angle_beta   90.00
_cell.angle_gamma   90.00
#
_symmetry.space_group_name_H-M   'P 1'
#
loop_
_entity.id
_entity.type
_entity.pdbx_description
1 polymer ?
#
loop_
_entity_poly.entity_id
_entity_poly.type
_entity_poly.pdbx_seq_one_letter_code
_entity_poly.pdbx_strand_id
1 'polypeptide(L)'
;MLSIKCALVASMVTMPAIFGQQAATEPKSAITPSHFIVQAGDVKWTNPPAEIAIGTPSVDTGKPLRYALIEGDPSKPGAPFTIRLGCDDGFIAAPHWHPTAENIVVLKGTFALGAGDTFNSSSMQDIATGGYGYMPSRMHHFGQCKGETDLLIYGIGPFQINFVGGPRSQN
;
A
#
# COMPACT_ATOMS: atom_id res chain seq x y z
N MET A 1 -33.22 -80.85 -29.73
CA MET A 1 -32.23 -80.12 -28.96
C MET A 1 -32.64 -78.68 -28.99
N LEU A 2 -33.23 -78.21 -27.93
CA LEU A 2 -33.80 -76.86 -27.86
C LEU A 2 -32.92 -76.06 -26.89
N SER A 3 -32.18 -75.04 -27.41
CA SER A 3 -31.27 -74.15 -26.61
C SER A 3 -32.05 -72.91 -26.12
N ILE A 4 -32.27 -72.85 -24.82
CA ILE A 4 -32.91 -71.74 -24.17
C ILE A 4 -31.81 -70.73 -23.87
N LYS A 5 -31.86 -69.52 -24.52
CA LYS A 5 -31.02 -68.38 -24.17
C LYS A 5 -31.69 -67.56 -23.06
N CYS A 6 -31.09 -67.54 -21.88
CA CYS A 6 -31.52 -66.73 -20.75
C CYS A 6 -30.93 -65.32 -20.95
N ALA A 7 -31.78 -64.31 -21.13
CA ALA A 7 -31.39 -62.92 -21.20
C ALA A 7 -31.44 -62.25 -19.79
N LEU A 8 -30.31 -61.94 -19.24
CA LEU A 8 -30.21 -61.11 -18.01
C LEU A 8 -30.50 -59.67 -18.35
N VAL A 9 -31.61 -59.12 -17.84
CA VAL A 9 -31.88 -57.66 -17.89
C VAL A 9 -31.30 -57.04 -16.62
N ALA A 10 -30.23 -56.30 -16.78
CA ALA A 10 -29.66 -55.51 -15.70
C ALA A 10 -30.40 -54.18 -15.58
N SER A 11 -31.23 -54.03 -14.54
CA SER A 11 -31.84 -52.72 -14.17
C SER A 11 -30.81 -51.80 -13.53
N MET A 12 -30.39 -50.76 -14.26
CA MET A 12 -29.63 -49.65 -13.70
C MET A 12 -30.57 -48.71 -12.93
N VAL A 13 -30.46 -48.75 -11.61
CA VAL A 13 -31.10 -47.75 -10.74
C VAL A 13 -30.20 -46.53 -10.72
N THR A 14 -30.59 -45.48 -11.41
CA THR A 14 -29.94 -44.14 -11.30
C THR A 14 -30.46 -43.43 -10.06
N MET A 15 -29.62 -43.30 -9.03
CA MET A 15 -29.88 -42.41 -7.91
C MET A 15 -29.63 -40.97 -8.34
N PRO A 16 -30.56 -40.01 -8.11
CA PRO A 16 -30.27 -38.61 -8.29
C PRO A 16 -29.34 -38.12 -7.17
N ALA A 17 -28.18 -37.62 -7.55
CA ALA A 17 -27.30 -36.90 -6.63
C ALA A 17 -27.98 -35.59 -6.21
N ILE A 18 -28.50 -35.55 -4.99
CA ILE A 18 -28.96 -34.29 -4.37
C ILE A 18 -27.73 -33.54 -3.94
N PHE A 19 -27.25 -32.64 -4.81
CA PHE A 19 -26.30 -31.60 -4.39
C PHE A 19 -27.10 -30.62 -3.51
N GLY A 20 -27.05 -30.83 -2.21
CA GLY A 20 -27.49 -29.87 -1.23
C GLY A 20 -26.57 -28.64 -1.31
N GLN A 21 -27.05 -27.57 -1.95
CA GLN A 21 -26.43 -26.29 -1.94
C GLN A 21 -26.56 -25.73 -0.53
N GLN A 22 -25.51 -25.95 0.28
CA GLN A 22 -25.41 -25.36 1.61
C GLN A 22 -25.22 -23.86 1.38
N ALA A 23 -26.28 -23.08 1.57
CA ALA A 23 -26.19 -21.63 1.57
C ALA A 23 -25.18 -21.25 2.65
N ALA A 24 -24.06 -20.68 2.25
CA ALA A 24 -23.13 -20.07 3.18
C ALA A 24 -23.88 -18.95 3.90
N THR A 25 -24.19 -19.16 5.17
CA THR A 25 -24.69 -18.08 6.02
C THR A 25 -23.55 -17.11 6.22
N GLU A 26 -23.64 -15.95 5.59
CA GLU A 26 -22.72 -14.85 5.90
C GLU A 26 -22.78 -14.57 7.41
N PRO A 27 -21.62 -14.41 8.07
CA PRO A 27 -21.60 -14.06 9.47
C PRO A 27 -22.26 -12.68 9.60
N LYS A 28 -23.34 -12.62 10.34
CA LYS A 28 -24.03 -11.37 10.64
C LYS A 28 -23.08 -10.48 11.44
N SER A 29 -22.36 -9.60 10.75
CA SER A 29 -21.50 -8.61 11.40
C SER A 29 -22.40 -7.72 12.26
N ALA A 30 -22.13 -7.70 13.56
CA ALA A 30 -22.80 -6.80 14.51
C ALA A 30 -22.32 -5.34 14.35
N ILE A 31 -21.36 -5.09 13.45
CA ILE A 31 -20.81 -3.78 13.14
C ILE A 31 -21.49 -3.30 11.88
N THR A 32 -22.30 -2.27 11.96
CA THR A 32 -22.79 -1.57 10.79
C THR A 32 -21.60 -0.98 10.06
N PRO A 33 -21.32 -1.36 8.80
CA PRO A 33 -20.20 -0.79 8.07
C PRO A 33 -20.46 0.72 7.92
N SER A 34 -19.62 1.54 8.54
CA SER A 34 -19.63 2.97 8.29
C SER A 34 -18.68 3.28 7.13
N HIS A 35 -19.15 4.04 6.15
CA HIS A 35 -18.30 4.62 5.13
C HIS A 35 -18.03 6.08 5.46
N PHE A 36 -16.91 6.60 5.00
CA PHE A 36 -16.62 8.03 5.06
C PHE A 36 -16.10 8.50 3.70
N ILE A 37 -16.23 9.81 3.46
CA ILE A 37 -15.76 10.46 2.25
C ILE A 37 -14.90 11.65 2.69
N VAL A 38 -13.68 11.74 2.14
CA VAL A 38 -12.78 12.87 2.32
C VAL A 38 -12.63 13.56 0.98
N GLN A 39 -13.14 14.80 0.86
CA GLN A 39 -12.91 15.60 -0.34
C GLN A 39 -11.50 16.20 -0.31
N ALA A 40 -10.95 16.51 -1.48
CA ALA A 40 -9.59 17.06 -1.57
C ALA A 40 -9.40 18.34 -0.75
N GLY A 41 -10.45 19.19 -0.66
CA GLY A 41 -10.44 20.42 0.13
C GLY A 41 -10.59 20.21 1.64
N ASP A 42 -10.98 19.01 2.08
CA ASP A 42 -11.21 18.70 3.51
C ASP A 42 -9.96 18.08 4.16
N VAL A 43 -8.91 17.85 3.40
CA VAL A 43 -7.66 17.26 3.91
C VAL A 43 -7.03 18.17 4.95
N LYS A 44 -6.81 17.63 6.15
CA LYS A 44 -6.19 18.36 7.26
C LYS A 44 -4.68 18.16 7.24
N TRP A 45 -3.99 19.11 6.66
CA TRP A 45 -2.53 19.12 6.58
C TRP A 45 -1.88 19.48 7.92
N THR A 46 -0.88 18.72 8.31
CA THR A 46 -0.05 18.92 9.51
C THR A 46 1.42 18.71 9.16
N ASN A 47 2.30 18.92 10.13
CA ASN A 47 3.66 18.40 10.03
C ASN A 47 3.65 16.87 10.19
N PRO A 48 4.59 16.14 9.55
CA PRO A 48 4.75 14.72 9.81
C PRO A 48 4.98 14.47 11.32
N PRO A 49 4.37 13.41 11.89
CA PRO A 49 4.67 13.00 13.26
C PRO A 49 6.16 12.66 13.40
N ALA A 50 6.77 13.07 14.52
CA ALA A 50 8.22 12.87 14.75
C ALA A 50 8.61 11.37 14.74
N GLU A 51 7.66 10.52 15.11
CA GLU A 51 7.87 9.07 15.26
C GLU A 51 7.97 8.34 13.92
N ILE A 52 7.52 8.94 12.82
CA ILE A 52 7.59 8.28 11.51
C ILE A 52 8.98 8.40 10.86
N ALA A 53 9.83 9.33 11.30
CA ALA A 53 11.16 9.54 10.74
C ALA A 53 12.25 9.12 11.72
N ILE A 54 13.06 8.12 11.35
CA ILE A 54 14.14 7.56 12.17
C ILE A 54 15.49 7.88 11.54
N GLY A 55 16.35 8.55 12.30
CA GLY A 55 17.67 8.97 11.85
C GLY A 55 17.67 10.39 11.26
N THR A 56 18.79 10.75 10.66
CA THR A 56 18.99 12.07 10.04
C THR A 56 19.05 11.92 8.53
N PRO A 57 18.29 12.73 7.77
CA PRO A 57 18.40 12.73 6.32
C PRO A 57 19.80 13.11 5.87
N SER A 58 20.32 12.41 4.87
CA SER A 58 21.62 12.74 4.26
C SER A 58 21.59 14.01 3.41
N VAL A 59 20.40 14.46 3.02
CA VAL A 59 20.16 15.68 2.26
C VAL A 59 19.01 16.43 2.91
N ASP A 60 19.23 17.67 3.27
CA ASP A 60 18.20 18.58 3.76
C ASP A 60 18.08 19.76 2.79
N THR A 61 16.90 19.94 2.21
CA THR A 61 16.60 21.05 1.30
C THR A 61 16.01 22.26 2.01
N GLY A 62 15.77 22.17 3.33
CA GLY A 62 15.07 23.21 4.09
C GLY A 62 13.60 23.38 3.70
N LYS A 63 13.05 22.47 2.89
CA LYS A 63 11.67 22.53 2.42
C LYS A 63 10.77 21.65 3.27
N PRO A 64 9.58 22.14 3.66
CA PRO A 64 8.68 21.38 4.51
C PRO A 64 8.02 20.23 3.73
N LEU A 65 7.82 19.13 4.44
CA LEU A 65 6.90 18.05 4.03
C LEU A 65 5.57 18.25 4.78
N ARG A 66 4.46 18.25 4.07
CA ARG A 66 3.11 18.26 4.65
C ARG A 66 2.60 16.83 4.77
N TYR A 67 1.89 16.55 5.82
CA TYR A 67 1.35 15.23 6.14
C TYR A 67 -0.14 15.32 6.44
N ALA A 68 -0.91 14.33 6.02
CA ALA A 68 -2.28 14.16 6.47
C ALA A 68 -2.61 12.67 6.62
N LEU A 69 -3.14 12.28 7.77
CA LEU A 69 -3.74 10.98 7.96
C LEU A 69 -5.14 10.98 7.34
N ILE A 70 -5.38 10.07 6.40
CA ILE A 70 -6.68 9.89 5.75
C ILE A 70 -7.46 8.78 6.42
N GLU A 71 -6.80 7.64 6.69
CA GLU A 71 -7.44 6.47 7.28
C GLU A 71 -6.42 5.59 8.00
N GLY A 72 -6.91 4.86 9.01
CA GLY A 72 -6.16 3.80 9.67
C GLY A 72 -5.13 4.30 10.66
N ASP A 73 -4.11 3.48 10.90
CA ASP A 73 -3.03 3.77 11.84
C ASP A 73 -1.68 3.33 11.28
N PRO A 74 -0.89 4.27 10.72
CA PRO A 74 0.40 3.94 10.13
C PRO A 74 1.44 3.46 11.16
N SER A 75 1.23 3.70 12.46
CA SER A 75 2.17 3.27 13.51
C SER A 75 1.95 1.82 13.95
N LYS A 76 0.75 1.29 13.73
CA LYS A 76 0.32 0.00 14.27
C LYS A 76 0.70 -1.16 13.35
N PRO A 77 1.50 -2.14 13.83
CA PRO A 77 1.82 -3.34 13.05
C PRO A 77 0.57 -4.09 12.59
N GLY A 78 0.54 -4.44 11.30
CA GLY A 78 -0.56 -5.19 10.68
C GLY A 78 -1.82 -4.38 10.38
N ALA A 79 -1.91 -3.11 10.78
CA ALA A 79 -3.06 -2.27 10.47
C ALA A 79 -2.92 -1.63 9.08
N PRO A 80 -4.00 -1.55 8.29
CA PRO A 80 -4.00 -0.77 7.07
C PRO A 80 -3.92 0.72 7.40
N PHE A 81 -3.32 1.49 6.49
CA PHE A 81 -3.28 2.94 6.58
C PHE A 81 -3.33 3.59 5.20
N THR A 82 -3.80 4.82 5.17
CA THR A 82 -3.74 5.73 4.03
C THR A 82 -3.35 7.11 4.54
N ILE A 83 -2.30 7.68 3.97
CA ILE A 83 -1.82 9.03 4.27
C ILE A 83 -1.67 9.83 2.97
N ARG A 84 -1.62 11.16 3.11
CA ARG A 84 -1.16 12.03 2.04
C ARG A 84 0.11 12.74 2.47
N LEU A 85 1.03 12.88 1.52
CA LEU A 85 2.23 13.70 1.64
C LEU A 85 2.21 14.80 0.58
N GLY A 86 2.35 16.02 1.01
CA GLY A 86 2.46 17.17 0.12
C GLY A 86 3.84 17.81 0.21
N CYS A 87 4.44 18.17 -0.92
CA CYS A 87 5.76 18.78 -1.00
C CYS A 87 5.84 19.83 -2.10
N ASP A 88 6.74 20.77 -1.93
CA ASP A 88 7.00 21.83 -2.90
C ASP A 88 8.12 21.42 -3.86
N ASP A 89 8.23 22.14 -5.00
CA ASP A 89 9.26 21.91 -6.00
C ASP A 89 10.66 21.82 -5.38
N GLY A 90 11.41 20.78 -5.74
CA GLY A 90 12.77 20.52 -5.29
C GLY A 90 12.88 19.96 -3.86
N PHE A 91 11.78 19.61 -3.18
CA PHE A 91 11.87 18.78 -1.97
C PHE A 91 12.51 17.44 -2.30
N ILE A 92 13.44 16.98 -1.47
CA ILE A 92 14.11 15.69 -1.62
C ILE A 92 13.74 14.80 -0.43
N ALA A 93 13.12 13.65 -0.73
CA ALA A 93 13.08 12.52 0.17
C ALA A 93 14.44 11.82 0.10
N ALA A 94 15.30 12.06 1.10
CA ALA A 94 16.65 11.49 1.17
C ALA A 94 16.60 9.95 1.14
N PRO A 95 17.68 9.25 0.78
CA PRO A 95 17.73 7.80 0.78
C PRO A 95 17.24 7.19 2.10
N HIS A 96 16.22 6.34 1.99
CA HIS A 96 15.54 5.72 3.14
C HIS A 96 14.90 4.39 2.75
N TRP A 97 14.35 3.71 3.73
CA TRP A 97 13.58 2.48 3.54
C TRP A 97 12.44 2.39 4.56
N HIS A 98 11.46 1.53 4.28
CA HIS A 98 10.32 1.25 5.16
C HIS A 98 10.32 -0.21 5.61
N PRO A 99 9.86 -0.52 6.85
CA PRO A 99 9.73 -1.91 7.32
C PRO A 99 8.77 -2.76 6.48
N THR A 100 7.75 -2.12 5.92
CA THR A 100 6.72 -2.74 5.07
C THR A 100 6.77 -2.15 3.66
N ALA A 101 6.04 -2.75 2.73
CA ALA A 101 5.94 -2.21 1.38
C ALA A 101 5.19 -0.87 1.35
N GLU A 102 5.63 0.02 0.47
CA GLU A 102 5.01 1.30 0.22
C GLU A 102 4.37 1.33 -1.17
N ASN A 103 3.16 1.87 -1.23
CA ASN A 103 2.45 2.14 -2.48
C ASN A 103 2.22 3.64 -2.58
N ILE A 104 2.61 4.22 -3.71
CA ILE A 104 2.48 5.66 -3.99
C ILE A 104 1.57 5.87 -5.21
N VAL A 105 0.62 6.77 -5.09
CA VAL A 105 -0.13 7.34 -6.23
C VAL A 105 0.13 8.83 -6.27
N VAL A 106 0.53 9.37 -7.41
CA VAL A 106 0.69 10.81 -7.58
C VAL A 106 -0.67 11.44 -7.89
N LEU A 107 -1.20 12.24 -6.97
CA LEU A 107 -2.48 12.94 -7.13
C LEU A 107 -2.34 14.29 -7.85
N LYS A 108 -1.18 14.95 -7.70
CA LYS A 108 -0.85 16.24 -8.33
C LYS A 108 0.65 16.33 -8.53
N GLY A 109 1.08 17.01 -9.59
CA GLY A 109 2.49 17.26 -9.88
C GLY A 109 3.21 16.04 -10.44
N THR A 110 4.50 15.95 -10.16
CA THR A 110 5.38 14.85 -10.57
C THR A 110 6.30 14.48 -9.43
N PHE A 111 6.37 13.20 -9.11
CA PHE A 111 7.32 12.65 -8.16
C PHE A 111 8.36 11.81 -8.88
N ALA A 112 9.62 12.23 -8.83
CA ALA A 112 10.74 11.43 -9.34
C ALA A 112 11.20 10.45 -8.27
N LEU A 113 11.31 9.16 -8.62
CA LEU A 113 11.66 8.07 -7.71
C LEU A 113 12.91 7.34 -8.21
N GLY A 114 13.87 7.12 -7.32
CA GLY A 114 15.11 6.38 -7.57
C GLY A 114 15.37 5.34 -6.50
N ALA A 115 16.18 4.34 -6.81
CA ALA A 115 16.58 3.27 -5.89
C ALA A 115 18.06 3.37 -5.54
N GLY A 116 18.40 3.01 -4.28
CA GLY A 116 19.77 2.94 -3.78
C GLY A 116 20.03 3.75 -2.51
N ASP A 117 21.27 3.71 -2.07
CA ASP A 117 21.74 4.28 -0.80
C ASP A 117 22.19 5.74 -0.91
N THR A 118 22.35 6.22 -2.13
CA THR A 118 22.84 7.58 -2.41
C THR A 118 21.91 8.28 -3.38
N PHE A 119 21.51 9.50 -3.03
CA PHE A 119 20.70 10.32 -3.92
C PHE A 119 21.41 10.57 -5.26
N ASN A 120 20.75 10.22 -6.36
CA ASN A 120 21.23 10.43 -7.71
C ASN A 120 20.07 10.84 -8.64
N SER A 121 19.97 12.11 -8.94
CA SER A 121 18.89 12.65 -9.77
C SER A 121 18.85 12.09 -11.19
N SER A 122 20.00 11.64 -11.74
CA SER A 122 20.05 11.09 -13.09
C SER A 122 19.53 9.65 -13.22
N SER A 123 19.35 8.95 -12.09
CA SER A 123 18.83 7.57 -12.05
C SER A 123 17.35 7.48 -11.68
N MET A 124 16.69 8.62 -11.47
CA MET A 124 15.27 8.65 -11.10
C MET A 124 14.35 8.51 -12.32
N GLN A 125 13.18 7.93 -12.07
CA GLN A 125 12.07 7.87 -13.02
C GLN A 125 10.92 8.76 -12.54
N ASP A 126 10.36 9.53 -13.46
CA ASP A 126 9.24 10.42 -13.17
C ASP A 126 7.92 9.64 -13.12
N ILE A 127 7.16 9.86 -12.07
CA ILE A 127 5.79 9.40 -11.91
C ILE A 127 4.91 10.65 -12.00
N ALA A 128 4.19 10.82 -13.09
CA ALA A 128 3.27 11.93 -13.29
C ALA A 128 1.94 11.70 -12.56
N THR A 129 1.11 12.75 -12.50
CA THR A 129 -0.25 12.67 -11.94
C THR A 129 -1.02 11.47 -12.51
N GLY A 130 -1.64 10.65 -11.64
CA GLY A 130 -2.31 9.40 -11.95
C GLY A 130 -1.37 8.20 -12.05
N GLY A 131 -0.06 8.40 -12.02
CA GLY A 131 0.93 7.33 -12.01
C GLY A 131 1.07 6.66 -10.64
N TYR A 132 1.68 5.47 -10.65
CA TYR A 132 1.83 4.60 -9.49
C TYR A 132 3.27 4.14 -9.31
N GLY A 133 3.75 4.09 -8.07
CA GLY A 133 5.02 3.53 -7.65
C GLY A 133 4.84 2.49 -6.55
N TYR A 134 5.69 1.46 -6.57
CA TYR A 134 5.71 0.40 -5.55
C TYR A 134 7.15 0.16 -5.08
N MET A 135 7.37 0.27 -3.77
CA MET A 135 8.63 -0.06 -3.12
C MET A 135 8.42 -1.28 -2.22
N PRO A 136 9.10 -2.40 -2.49
CA PRO A 136 9.10 -3.55 -1.59
C PRO A 136 9.60 -3.18 -0.20
N SER A 137 9.16 -3.94 0.82
CA SER A 137 9.69 -3.86 2.17
C SER A 137 11.23 -3.80 2.17
N ARG A 138 11.81 -2.87 2.93
CA ARG A 138 13.25 -2.67 3.11
C ARG A 138 14.03 -2.27 1.85
N MET A 139 13.37 -1.96 0.75
CA MET A 139 14.04 -1.42 -0.43
C MET A 139 14.53 0.00 -0.13
N HIS A 140 15.81 0.26 -0.31
CA HIS A 140 16.38 1.60 -0.20
C HIS A 140 16.01 2.40 -1.44
N HIS A 141 15.42 3.56 -1.22
CA HIS A 141 14.97 4.44 -2.28
C HIS A 141 15.04 5.91 -1.85
N PHE A 142 14.90 6.79 -2.82
CA PHE A 142 14.89 8.24 -2.63
C PHE A 142 13.96 8.87 -3.66
N GLY A 143 13.53 10.11 -3.42
CA GLY A 143 12.64 10.79 -4.34
C GLY A 143 12.82 12.29 -4.36
N GLN A 144 12.19 12.93 -5.35
CA GLN A 144 12.18 14.38 -5.48
C GLN A 144 10.84 14.85 -6.02
N CYS A 145 10.30 15.91 -5.42
CA CYS A 145 9.11 16.59 -5.93
C CYS A 145 9.52 17.57 -7.06
N LYS A 146 8.87 17.44 -8.21
CA LYS A 146 9.00 18.35 -9.35
C LYS A 146 7.71 19.15 -9.49
N GLY A 147 7.77 20.43 -9.13
CA GLY A 147 6.61 21.26 -8.87
C GLY A 147 5.93 20.93 -7.55
N GLU A 148 4.84 21.63 -7.24
CA GLU A 148 4.00 21.29 -6.10
C GLU A 148 3.39 19.91 -6.31
N THR A 149 3.72 18.97 -5.45
CA THR A 149 3.37 17.56 -5.59
C THR A 149 2.53 17.08 -4.40
N ASP A 150 1.54 16.23 -4.70
CA ASP A 150 0.66 15.60 -3.71
C ASP A 150 0.60 14.10 -3.98
N LEU A 151 0.94 13.33 -2.97
CA LEU A 151 1.04 11.88 -3.01
C LEU A 151 -0.02 11.25 -2.11
N LEU A 152 -0.67 10.19 -2.59
CA LEU A 152 -1.39 9.25 -1.75
C LEU A 152 -0.47 8.05 -1.48
N ILE A 153 -0.21 7.78 -0.21
CA ILE A 153 0.57 6.62 0.22
C ILE A 153 -0.32 5.71 1.04
N TYR A 154 -0.27 4.42 0.76
CA TYR A 154 -1.04 3.43 1.50
C TYR A 154 -0.28 2.12 1.65
N GLY A 155 -0.64 1.38 2.68
CA GLY A 155 0.03 0.12 2.99
C GLY A 155 -0.46 -0.52 4.28
N ILE A 156 0.39 -1.41 4.79
CA ILE A 156 0.19 -2.05 6.09
C ILE A 156 1.28 -1.54 7.04
N GLY A 157 0.90 -1.05 8.21
CA GLY A 157 1.87 -0.55 9.20
C GLY A 157 2.82 -1.64 9.73
N PRO A 158 3.92 -1.25 10.37
CA PRO A 158 4.28 0.12 10.69
C PRO A 158 4.90 0.85 9.48
N PHE A 159 4.49 2.09 9.28
CA PHE A 159 5.11 2.98 8.30
C PHE A 159 6.14 3.86 9.02
N GLN A 160 7.41 3.59 8.76
CA GLN A 160 8.55 4.32 9.32
C GLN A 160 9.49 4.70 8.17
N ILE A 161 10.02 5.90 8.22
CA ILE A 161 11.05 6.39 7.29
C ILE A 161 12.39 6.21 7.98
N ASN A 162 13.17 5.20 7.58
CA ASN A 162 14.48 4.89 8.14
C ASN A 162 15.55 5.42 7.19
N PHE A 163 16.17 6.55 7.52
CA PHE A 163 17.19 7.16 6.66
C PHE A 163 18.46 6.29 6.58
N VAL A 164 18.97 6.14 5.34
CA VAL A 164 20.23 5.44 5.08
C VAL A 164 21.39 6.29 5.61
N GLY A 165 22.31 5.66 6.38
CA GLY A 165 23.43 6.35 7.03
C GLY A 165 23.08 7.04 8.35
N GLY A 166 21.82 7.06 8.77
CA GLY A 166 21.41 7.46 10.12
C GLY A 166 21.93 6.50 11.21
N PRO A 167 21.87 6.90 12.49
CA PRO A 167 22.21 5.99 13.58
C PRO A 167 21.35 4.73 13.47
N ARG A 168 21.99 3.55 13.39
CA ARG A 168 21.27 2.28 13.36
C ARG A 168 20.44 2.19 14.63
N SER A 169 19.13 2.03 14.49
CA SER A 169 18.31 1.59 15.62
C SER A 169 18.92 0.27 16.11
N GLN A 170 19.47 0.26 17.30
CA GLN A 170 19.88 -0.98 17.96
C GLN A 170 18.59 -1.72 18.34
N ASN A 171 18.25 -2.73 17.55
CA ASN A 171 17.30 -3.77 17.92
C ASN A 171 18.04 -4.87 18.65
#